data_b015977a52355696d0c07c895d461e80
#
_entry.id   b015977a52355696d0c07c895d461e80
#
_cell.length_a   1.000
_cell.length_b   1.000
_cell.length_c   1.000
_cell.angle_alpha   90.00
_cell.angle_beta   90.00
_cell.angle_gamma   90.00
#
_symmetry.space_group_name_H-M   'P 1'
#
loop_
_entity.id
_entity.type
_entity.pdbx_description
1 polymer ?
#
loop_
_entity_poly.entity_id
_entity_poly.type
_entity_poly.pdbx_seq_one_letter_code
_entity_poly.pdbx_strand_id
1 'polypeptide(L)'
;MSWYAYCIAERNSFPELCRHRRPMPLTGVTGLFGNQIFLFPASELAVIVSEHSAEDSARMDQGAAKDHARVIAECFKLSTVLPFRFGTTFPDDDALRRSVRSNQRHFTANVERLRGKAEMHLKVVVDDICAHTGLHRDFTVGQHYLTNLRESAMRQRERQSKARALSVQMHRMFLPLAEEITCKRMESGKMLLDIAHLIDHKTVERYQNKYSSATHELKDCQMQLSGPWPPYHFVHRNSPAA
;
A
#
# COMPACT_ATOMS: atom_id res chain seq x y z
N MET A 1 29.92 0.32 -4.89
CA MET A 1 29.09 -0.12 -3.76
C MET A 1 27.65 0.04 -4.21
N SER A 2 26.89 -1.02 -4.27
CA SER A 2 25.50 -0.98 -4.72
C SER A 2 24.57 -0.75 -3.54
N TRP A 3 23.48 -0.02 -3.74
CA TRP A 3 22.51 0.32 -2.71
C TRP A 3 21.15 -0.31 -2.98
N TYR A 4 20.55 -0.90 -1.97
CA TYR A 4 19.14 -1.24 -1.94
C TYR A 4 18.37 -0.12 -1.24
N ALA A 5 17.30 0.37 -1.86
CA ALA A 5 16.54 1.51 -1.36
C ALA A 5 15.17 1.08 -0.80
N TYR A 6 14.86 1.58 0.41
CA TYR A 6 13.60 1.32 1.11
C TYR A 6 12.59 2.45 0.92
N CYS A 7 12.97 3.66 1.28
CA CYS A 7 12.10 4.84 1.20
C CYS A 7 12.89 6.14 1.16
N ILE A 8 12.19 7.22 0.84
CA ILE A 8 12.65 8.59 0.99
C ILE A 8 11.94 9.20 2.20
N ALA A 9 12.65 10.01 2.97
CA ALA A 9 12.12 10.74 4.12
C ALA A 9 12.61 12.19 4.14
N GLU A 10 12.05 13.02 5.01
CA GLU A 10 12.56 14.36 5.28
C GLU A 10 13.90 14.29 6.01
N ARG A 11 14.91 14.98 5.47
CA ARG A 11 16.23 15.03 6.11
C ARG A 11 16.19 15.64 7.51
N ASN A 12 15.33 16.64 7.70
CA ASN A 12 15.18 17.34 8.97
C ASN A 12 14.62 16.46 10.10
N SER A 13 14.01 15.33 9.77
CA SER A 13 13.59 14.33 10.76
C SER A 13 14.77 13.58 11.41
N PHE A 14 15.97 13.73 10.83
CA PHE A 14 17.20 13.08 11.31
C PHE A 14 18.25 14.16 11.63
N PRO A 15 18.26 14.75 12.84
CA PRO A 15 19.13 15.89 13.20
C PRO A 15 20.62 15.60 13.01
N GLU A 16 21.04 14.36 13.23
CA GLU A 16 22.42 13.94 13.05
C GLU A 16 22.84 14.04 11.56
N LEU A 17 21.93 13.68 10.62
CA LEU A 17 22.20 13.76 9.19
C LEU A 17 22.32 15.20 8.68
N CYS A 18 21.70 16.18 9.34
CA CYS A 18 21.70 17.56 8.88
C CYS A 18 23.12 18.15 8.78
N ARG A 19 24.06 17.66 9.58
CA ARG A 19 25.45 18.11 9.62
C ARG A 19 26.40 17.31 8.70
N HIS A 20 25.91 16.21 8.12
CA HIS A 20 26.73 15.28 7.36
C HIS A 20 26.34 15.26 5.86
N ARG A 21 27.36 15.16 5.01
CA ARG A 21 27.20 15.01 3.56
C ARG A 21 27.41 13.57 3.07
N ARG A 22 27.78 12.68 3.97
CA ARG A 22 28.04 11.25 3.70
C ARG A 22 26.92 10.41 4.31
N PRO A 23 26.71 9.20 3.79
CA PRO A 23 25.80 8.24 4.43
C PRO A 23 26.15 8.00 5.90
N MET A 24 25.15 7.91 6.75
CA MET A 24 25.28 7.65 8.18
C MET A 24 24.47 6.41 8.55
N PRO A 25 24.99 5.55 9.46
CA PRO A 25 24.23 4.44 9.97
C PRO A 25 22.97 4.91 10.69
N LEU A 26 21.83 4.26 10.40
CA LEU A 26 20.60 4.38 11.18
C LEU A 26 20.62 3.25 12.22
N THR A 27 20.70 3.62 13.49
CA THR A 27 20.69 2.65 14.59
C THR A 27 19.27 2.20 14.93
N GLY A 28 19.13 0.99 15.44
CA GLY A 28 17.84 0.44 15.90
C GLY A 28 16.96 -0.15 14.79
N VAL A 29 17.35 -0.05 13.52
CA VAL A 29 16.65 -0.65 12.40
C VAL A 29 17.62 -1.52 11.60
N THR A 30 17.26 -2.79 11.38
CA THR A 30 18.06 -3.73 10.60
C THR A 30 17.40 -3.94 9.24
N GLY A 31 18.19 -3.89 8.18
CA GLY A 31 17.74 -4.06 6.79
C GLY A 31 17.49 -5.50 6.37
N LEU A 32 17.33 -5.70 5.06
CA LEU A 32 17.26 -7.03 4.46
C LEU A 32 18.52 -7.82 4.83
N PHE A 33 18.35 -9.10 5.06
CA PHE A 33 19.41 -10.08 5.32
C PHE A 33 20.33 -9.72 6.50
N GLY A 34 19.88 -8.84 7.41
CA GLY A 34 20.68 -8.34 8.53
C GLY A 34 21.59 -7.16 8.19
N ASN A 35 21.52 -6.62 6.97
CA ASN A 35 22.37 -5.54 6.53
C ASN A 35 22.12 -4.25 7.33
N GLN A 36 23.19 -3.48 7.56
CA GLN A 36 23.12 -2.16 8.18
C GLN A 36 22.33 -1.20 7.30
N ILE A 37 21.41 -0.46 7.92
CA ILE A 37 20.69 0.64 7.28
C ILE A 37 21.52 1.93 7.35
N PHE A 38 21.49 2.69 6.28
CA PHE A 38 22.11 4.02 6.18
C PHE A 38 21.09 5.08 5.77
N LEU A 39 21.28 6.26 6.33
CA LEU A 39 20.64 7.50 5.89
C LEU A 39 21.55 8.16 4.86
N PHE A 40 21.14 8.16 3.61
CA PHE A 40 21.88 8.76 2.51
C PHE A 40 21.37 10.19 2.24
N PRO A 41 22.18 11.24 2.48
CA PRO A 41 21.73 12.63 2.31
C PRO A 41 21.60 13.01 0.84
N ALA A 42 20.44 13.56 0.46
CA ALA A 42 20.14 14.02 -0.90
C ALA A 42 19.32 15.32 -0.85
N SER A 43 20.01 16.47 -0.81
CA SER A 43 19.44 17.81 -0.60
C SER A 43 18.62 17.87 0.70
N GLU A 44 17.34 18.26 0.63
CA GLU A 44 16.39 18.32 1.77
C GLU A 44 15.80 16.95 2.13
N LEU A 45 16.19 15.92 1.41
CA LEU A 45 15.70 14.55 1.60
C LEU A 45 16.79 13.65 2.14
N ALA A 46 16.38 12.57 2.78
CA ALA A 46 17.19 11.42 3.14
C ALA A 46 16.66 10.18 2.43
N VAL A 47 17.56 9.39 1.85
CA VAL A 47 17.20 8.08 1.30
C VAL A 47 17.63 7.01 2.29
N ILE A 48 16.71 6.16 2.67
CA ILE A 48 16.97 5.03 3.56
C ILE A 48 17.41 3.86 2.69
N VAL A 49 18.65 3.41 2.89
CA VAL A 49 19.31 2.40 2.05
C VAL A 49 20.06 1.37 2.90
N SER A 50 20.38 0.23 2.30
CA SER A 50 21.41 -0.68 2.79
C SER A 50 22.37 -1.03 1.67
N GLU A 51 23.55 -1.51 2.00
CA GLU A 51 24.42 -2.13 1.02
C GLU A 51 23.73 -3.35 0.42
N HIS A 52 24.01 -3.61 -0.85
CA HIS A 52 23.37 -4.67 -1.60
C HIS A 52 24.40 -5.40 -2.48
N SER A 53 24.46 -6.71 -2.37
CA SER A 53 25.36 -7.56 -3.13
C SER A 53 24.62 -8.34 -4.22
N ALA A 54 25.39 -8.99 -5.12
CA ALA A 54 24.81 -9.92 -6.09
C ALA A 54 24.18 -11.14 -5.40
N GLU A 55 24.74 -11.58 -4.27
CA GLU A 55 24.19 -12.67 -3.45
C GLU A 55 22.84 -12.28 -2.84
N ASP A 56 22.70 -11.05 -2.37
CA ASP A 56 21.43 -10.53 -1.86
C ASP A 56 20.35 -10.52 -2.94
N SER A 57 20.73 -10.18 -4.19
CA SER A 57 19.80 -10.19 -5.34
C SER A 57 19.20 -11.59 -5.59
N ALA A 58 19.98 -12.65 -5.39
CA ALA A 58 19.51 -14.02 -5.56
C ALA A 58 18.57 -14.50 -4.45
N ARG A 59 18.52 -13.78 -3.30
CA ARG A 59 17.73 -14.10 -2.10
C ARG A 59 16.46 -13.28 -1.99
N MET A 60 16.13 -12.47 -3.00
CA MET A 60 14.95 -11.57 -3.01
C MET A 60 13.65 -12.36 -3.17
N ASP A 61 13.13 -12.84 -2.05
CA ASP A 61 11.92 -13.65 -1.95
C ASP A 61 10.78 -12.91 -1.21
N GLN A 62 9.74 -13.65 -0.86
CA GLN A 62 8.60 -13.12 -0.10
C GLN A 62 8.98 -12.74 1.34
N GLY A 63 10.00 -13.37 1.94
CA GLY A 63 10.54 -13.01 3.25
C GLY A 63 11.24 -11.66 3.19
N ALA A 64 12.11 -11.45 2.19
CA ALA A 64 12.76 -10.17 1.94
C ALA A 64 11.74 -9.03 1.68
N ALA A 65 10.60 -9.31 1.02
CA ALA A 65 9.54 -8.33 0.84
C ALA A 65 8.90 -7.90 2.17
N LYS A 66 8.74 -8.82 3.13
CA LYS A 66 8.24 -8.50 4.48
C LYS A 66 9.26 -7.65 5.26
N ASP A 67 10.55 -7.98 5.17
CA ASP A 67 11.60 -7.18 5.79
C ASP A 67 11.68 -5.77 5.20
N HIS A 68 11.54 -5.63 3.89
CA HIS A 68 11.44 -4.33 3.24
C HIS A 68 10.28 -3.49 3.81
N ALA A 69 9.09 -4.08 3.91
CA ALA A 69 7.92 -3.40 4.49
C ALA A 69 8.13 -3.06 5.97
N ARG A 70 8.78 -3.92 6.75
CA ARG A 70 9.14 -3.68 8.15
C ARG A 70 10.06 -2.47 8.30
N VAL A 71 11.12 -2.38 7.49
CA VAL A 71 12.05 -1.24 7.52
C VAL A 71 11.29 0.08 7.23
N ILE A 72 10.43 0.09 6.22
CA ILE A 72 9.63 1.27 5.89
C ILE A 72 8.70 1.64 7.04
N ALA A 73 8.05 0.67 7.68
CA ALA A 73 7.18 0.89 8.83
C ALA A 73 7.93 1.47 10.04
N GLU A 74 9.16 1.02 10.32
CA GLU A 74 9.99 1.59 11.37
C GLU A 74 10.40 3.04 11.04
N CYS A 75 10.79 3.32 9.79
CA CYS A 75 11.09 4.68 9.36
C CYS A 75 9.87 5.61 9.41
N PHE A 76 8.67 5.08 9.14
CA PHE A 76 7.43 5.83 9.21
C PHE A 76 7.09 6.31 10.62
N LYS A 77 7.52 5.61 11.65
CA LYS A 77 7.38 6.05 13.04
C LYS A 77 8.23 7.31 13.35
N LEU A 78 9.29 7.52 12.57
CA LEU A 78 10.25 8.61 12.77
C LEU A 78 9.97 9.82 11.87
N SER A 79 9.42 9.59 10.68
CA SER A 79 9.25 10.62 9.65
C SER A 79 8.15 10.25 8.66
N THR A 80 7.67 11.25 7.91
CA THR A 80 6.92 10.99 6.68
C THR A 80 7.81 10.30 5.66
N VAL A 81 7.39 9.17 5.14
CA VAL A 81 8.17 8.38 4.19
C VAL A 81 7.45 8.20 2.86
N LEU A 82 8.22 8.19 1.78
CA LEU A 82 7.78 7.80 0.44
C LEU A 82 8.41 6.45 0.12
N PRO A 83 7.66 5.35 0.15
CA PRO A 83 8.16 4.01 -0.10
C PRO A 83 8.67 3.84 -1.53
N PHE A 84 9.85 3.23 -1.68
CA PHE A 84 10.26 2.64 -2.94
C PHE A 84 9.56 1.30 -3.18
N ARG A 85 9.52 0.86 -4.42
CA ARG A 85 9.09 -0.50 -4.73
C ARG A 85 10.10 -1.50 -4.20
N PHE A 86 9.62 -2.63 -3.70
CA PHE A 86 10.47 -3.77 -3.40
C PHE A 86 11.35 -4.11 -4.61
N GLY A 87 12.65 -4.35 -4.37
CA GLY A 87 13.62 -4.63 -5.41
C GLY A 87 14.26 -3.38 -6.05
N THR A 88 14.01 -2.16 -5.53
CA THR A 88 14.66 -0.96 -6.05
C THR A 88 16.12 -0.92 -5.61
N THR A 89 17.05 -0.94 -6.58
CA THR A 89 18.49 -0.89 -6.35
C THR A 89 19.16 0.20 -7.17
N PHE A 90 20.32 0.66 -6.72
CA PHE A 90 21.19 1.62 -7.41
C PHE A 90 22.61 1.08 -7.45
N PRO A 91 23.29 1.11 -8.61
CA PRO A 91 24.62 0.52 -8.74
C PRO A 91 25.71 1.25 -7.95
N ASP A 92 25.51 2.54 -7.66
CA ASP A 92 26.47 3.39 -6.96
C ASP A 92 25.81 4.64 -6.36
N ASP A 93 26.60 5.42 -5.61
CA ASP A 93 26.20 6.69 -4.99
C ASP A 93 25.74 7.71 -6.04
N ASP A 94 26.40 7.76 -7.18
CA ASP A 94 26.11 8.76 -8.21
C ASP A 94 24.77 8.46 -8.90
N ALA A 95 24.48 7.21 -9.17
CA ALA A 95 23.18 6.78 -9.71
C ALA A 95 22.04 7.12 -8.76
N LEU A 96 22.22 6.84 -7.46
CA LEU A 96 21.25 7.21 -6.42
C LEU A 96 21.06 8.73 -6.37
N ARG A 97 22.14 9.52 -6.31
CA ARG A 97 22.08 10.98 -6.29
C ARG A 97 21.42 11.56 -7.55
N ARG A 98 21.75 11.05 -8.73
CA ARG A 98 21.13 11.48 -9.99
C ARG A 98 19.64 11.21 -9.99
N SER A 99 19.22 10.02 -9.58
CA SER A 99 17.81 9.62 -9.53
C SER A 99 16.99 10.53 -8.58
N VAL A 100 17.50 10.78 -7.37
CA VAL A 100 16.81 11.66 -6.42
C VAL A 100 16.77 13.10 -6.93
N ARG A 101 17.88 13.62 -7.48
CA ARG A 101 17.94 14.98 -8.01
C ARG A 101 16.97 15.19 -9.17
N SER A 102 16.88 14.25 -10.10
CA SER A 102 15.96 14.32 -11.24
C SER A 102 14.48 14.32 -10.82
N ASN A 103 14.17 13.73 -9.66
CA ASN A 103 12.81 13.64 -9.14
C ASN A 103 12.59 14.51 -7.89
N GLN A 104 13.54 15.38 -7.53
CA GLN A 104 13.53 16.11 -6.26
C GLN A 104 12.23 16.88 -6.02
N ARG A 105 11.80 17.68 -7.01
CA ARG A 105 10.55 18.47 -6.90
C ARG A 105 9.35 17.59 -6.60
N HIS A 106 9.27 16.45 -7.28
CA HIS A 106 8.19 15.50 -7.11
C HIS A 106 8.22 14.84 -5.72
N PHE A 107 9.38 14.40 -5.25
CA PHE A 107 9.53 13.82 -3.93
C PHE A 107 9.20 14.83 -2.83
N THR A 108 9.73 16.05 -2.92
CA THR A 108 9.46 17.12 -1.95
C THR A 108 7.96 17.42 -1.88
N ALA A 109 7.29 17.61 -3.02
CA ALA A 109 5.84 17.86 -3.05
C ALA A 109 5.02 16.72 -2.43
N ASN A 110 5.39 15.44 -2.68
CA ASN A 110 4.73 14.30 -2.05
C ASN A 110 4.99 14.25 -0.54
N VAL A 111 6.21 14.48 -0.08
CA VAL A 111 6.55 14.51 1.34
C VAL A 111 5.75 15.59 2.06
N GLU A 112 5.69 16.80 1.50
CA GLU A 112 4.90 17.92 2.06
C GLU A 112 3.41 17.58 2.14
N ARG A 113 2.83 17.04 1.05
CA ARG A 113 1.42 16.68 0.98
C ARG A 113 1.04 15.56 1.94
N LEU A 114 1.94 14.60 2.16
CA LEU A 114 1.71 13.40 2.98
C LEU A 114 2.18 13.56 4.42
N ARG A 115 2.71 14.74 4.78
CA ARG A 115 3.19 15.00 6.15
C ARG A 115 2.08 14.86 7.17
N GLY A 116 2.35 14.04 8.22
CA GLY A 116 1.39 13.77 9.28
C GLY A 116 0.20 12.91 8.87
N LYS A 117 0.22 12.30 7.68
CA LYS A 117 -0.85 11.44 7.19
C LYS A 117 -0.46 9.96 7.24
N ALA A 118 -1.48 9.13 7.31
CA ALA A 118 -1.36 7.67 7.31
C ALA A 118 -2.39 7.06 6.37
N GLU A 119 -2.08 5.88 5.89
CA GLU A 119 -3.00 5.07 5.09
C GLU A 119 -3.70 4.03 5.96
N MET A 120 -5.03 4.01 5.92
CA MET A 120 -5.85 2.95 6.48
C MET A 120 -6.40 2.09 5.34
N HIS A 121 -6.25 0.78 5.48
CA HIS A 121 -6.63 -0.16 4.44
C HIS A 121 -7.83 -1.00 4.89
N LEU A 122 -8.91 -0.96 4.13
CA LEU A 122 -10.17 -1.63 4.41
C LEU A 122 -10.48 -2.63 3.31
N LYS A 123 -10.55 -3.91 3.65
CA LYS A 123 -10.99 -4.98 2.76
C LYS A 123 -12.40 -5.40 3.11
N VAL A 124 -13.26 -5.51 2.11
CA VAL A 124 -14.63 -6.02 2.27
C VAL A 124 -14.72 -7.37 1.60
N VAL A 125 -15.05 -8.38 2.40
CA VAL A 125 -15.19 -9.77 1.99
C VAL A 125 -16.65 -10.16 2.12
N VAL A 126 -17.18 -10.91 1.17
CA VAL A 126 -18.53 -11.48 1.22
C VAL A 126 -18.42 -12.99 1.16
N ASP A 127 -19.17 -13.66 1.99
CA ASP A 127 -19.41 -15.09 1.85
C ASP A 127 -20.24 -15.32 0.58
N ASP A 128 -20.06 -16.43 -0.07
CA ASP A 128 -20.51 -16.73 -1.43
C ASP A 128 -21.80 -16.00 -1.84
N ILE A 129 -21.68 -15.18 -2.87
CA ILE A 129 -22.85 -14.63 -3.57
C ILE A 129 -23.43 -15.79 -4.36
N CYS A 130 -24.44 -16.48 -3.79
CA CYS A 130 -25.19 -17.60 -4.33
C CYS A 130 -24.57 -19.01 -4.19
N ALA A 131 -24.85 -19.67 -3.09
CA ALA A 131 -25.07 -21.11 -3.07
C ALA A 131 -26.49 -21.38 -3.62
N HIS A 132 -26.70 -21.26 -4.92
CA HIS A 132 -27.88 -21.81 -5.51
C HIS A 132 -27.69 -23.31 -5.63
N THR A 133 -28.37 -24.08 -4.78
CA THR A 133 -28.62 -25.48 -4.95
C THR A 133 -29.34 -25.65 -6.29
N GLY A 134 -28.57 -26.02 -7.32
CA GLY A 134 -29.11 -26.37 -8.61
C GLY A 134 -30.13 -27.49 -8.45
N LEU A 135 -31.39 -27.21 -8.74
CA LEU A 135 -32.38 -28.25 -8.99
C LEU A 135 -31.84 -29.05 -10.19
N HIS A 136 -31.49 -30.30 -9.93
CA HIS A 136 -31.15 -31.27 -10.96
C HIS A 136 -32.36 -31.40 -11.90
N ARG A 137 -32.25 -30.75 -13.07
CA ARG A 137 -33.08 -31.03 -14.22
C ARG A 137 -32.21 -31.77 -15.23
N ASP A 138 -32.75 -32.81 -15.84
CA ASP A 138 -32.09 -33.54 -16.93
C ASP A 138 -31.94 -32.62 -18.15
N PHE A 139 -30.77 -32.01 -18.30
CA PHE A 139 -30.44 -31.17 -19.46
C PHE A 139 -29.47 -31.90 -20.39
N THR A 140 -29.60 -31.65 -21.69
CA THR A 140 -28.58 -32.07 -22.67
C THR A 140 -27.29 -31.30 -22.43
N VAL A 141 -26.14 -31.85 -22.86
CA VAL A 141 -24.81 -31.25 -22.66
C VAL A 141 -24.73 -29.77 -23.11
N GLY A 142 -25.37 -29.43 -24.22
CA GLY A 142 -25.43 -28.06 -24.76
C GLY A 142 -26.30 -27.12 -23.92
N GLN A 143 -27.40 -27.63 -23.34
CA GLN A 143 -28.27 -26.85 -22.46
C GLN A 143 -27.58 -26.57 -21.12
N HIS A 144 -26.84 -27.55 -20.59
CA HIS A 144 -25.98 -27.39 -19.40
C HIS A 144 -24.94 -26.28 -19.59
N TYR A 145 -24.26 -26.25 -20.71
CA TYR A 145 -23.27 -25.22 -21.02
C TYR A 145 -23.89 -23.81 -21.03
N LEU A 146 -25.00 -23.63 -21.78
CA LEU A 146 -25.69 -22.34 -21.85
C LEU A 146 -26.27 -21.89 -20.51
N THR A 147 -26.80 -22.81 -19.71
CA THR A 147 -27.34 -22.54 -18.38
C THR A 147 -26.21 -22.07 -17.45
N ASN A 148 -25.08 -22.79 -17.41
CA ASN A 148 -23.90 -22.40 -16.62
C ASN A 148 -23.33 -21.04 -17.02
N LEU A 149 -23.32 -20.73 -18.33
CA LEU A 149 -22.86 -19.43 -18.84
C LEU A 149 -23.81 -18.30 -18.38
N ARG A 150 -25.13 -18.51 -18.46
CA ARG A 150 -26.12 -17.54 -17.98
C ARG A 150 -26.03 -17.33 -16.48
N GLU A 151 -25.91 -18.39 -15.70
CA GLU A 151 -25.78 -18.31 -14.23
C GLU A 151 -24.50 -17.61 -13.83
N SER A 152 -23.38 -17.88 -14.51
CA SER A 152 -22.12 -17.18 -14.26
C SER A 152 -22.20 -15.68 -14.57
N ALA A 153 -22.86 -15.32 -15.68
CA ALA A 153 -23.09 -13.92 -16.06
C ALA A 153 -24.03 -13.20 -15.06
N MET A 154 -25.07 -13.88 -14.58
CA MET A 154 -25.96 -13.34 -13.54
C MET A 154 -25.21 -13.12 -12.22
N ARG A 155 -24.45 -14.10 -11.76
CA ARG A 155 -23.59 -14.00 -10.57
C ARG A 155 -22.60 -12.83 -10.67
N GLN A 156 -21.98 -12.67 -11.83
CA GLN A 156 -21.05 -11.56 -12.05
C GLN A 156 -21.75 -10.18 -12.00
N ARG A 157 -22.95 -10.06 -12.56
CA ARG A 157 -23.75 -8.81 -12.50
C ARG A 157 -24.18 -8.49 -11.07
N GLU A 158 -24.65 -9.48 -10.33
CA GLU A 158 -25.06 -9.34 -8.93
C GLU A 158 -23.88 -8.92 -8.07
N ARG A 159 -22.72 -9.57 -8.25
CA ARG A 159 -21.47 -9.20 -7.60
C ARG A 159 -21.08 -7.74 -7.87
N GLN A 160 -21.12 -7.32 -9.12
CA GLN A 160 -20.80 -5.94 -9.50
C GLN A 160 -21.80 -4.93 -8.90
N SER A 161 -23.09 -5.26 -8.86
CA SER A 161 -24.12 -4.44 -8.23
C SER A 161 -23.87 -4.29 -6.73
N LYS A 162 -23.61 -5.39 -6.02
CA LYS A 162 -23.27 -5.40 -4.59
C LYS A 162 -21.99 -4.62 -4.31
N ALA A 163 -20.94 -4.79 -5.14
CA ALA A 163 -19.70 -4.04 -5.03
C ALA A 163 -19.91 -2.53 -5.19
N ARG A 164 -20.74 -2.12 -6.14
CA ARG A 164 -21.09 -0.69 -6.34
C ARG A 164 -21.84 -0.14 -5.13
N ALA A 165 -22.86 -0.82 -4.66
CA ALA A 165 -23.65 -0.38 -3.50
C ALA A 165 -22.77 -0.23 -2.24
N LEU A 166 -21.96 -1.26 -1.92
CA LEU A 166 -21.04 -1.22 -0.80
C LEU A 166 -19.95 -0.15 -0.96
N SER A 167 -19.41 0.05 -2.17
CA SER A 167 -18.40 1.10 -2.37
C SER A 167 -18.95 2.51 -2.10
N VAL A 168 -20.19 2.78 -2.50
CA VAL A 168 -20.86 4.06 -2.20
C VAL A 168 -21.13 4.20 -0.70
N GLN A 169 -21.56 3.13 -0.05
CA GLN A 169 -21.82 3.13 1.39
C GLN A 169 -20.53 3.36 2.18
N MET A 170 -19.46 2.63 1.87
CA MET A 170 -18.13 2.82 2.48
C MET A 170 -17.65 4.26 2.28
N HIS A 171 -17.73 4.77 1.06
CA HIS A 171 -17.35 6.15 0.77
C HIS A 171 -18.09 7.15 1.67
N ARG A 172 -19.44 7.06 1.77
CA ARG A 172 -20.24 7.94 2.64
C ARG A 172 -19.87 7.84 4.12
N MET A 173 -19.57 6.63 4.60
CA MET A 173 -19.25 6.38 6.01
C MET A 173 -17.90 6.95 6.42
N PHE A 174 -16.89 6.87 5.52
CA PHE A 174 -15.50 7.22 5.84
C PHE A 174 -15.04 8.56 5.25
N LEU A 175 -15.77 9.15 4.29
CA LEU A 175 -15.45 10.46 3.71
C LEU A 175 -15.17 11.57 4.74
N PRO A 176 -15.90 11.66 5.88
CA PRO A 176 -15.61 12.69 6.88
C PRO A 176 -14.26 12.55 7.59
N LEU A 177 -13.59 11.39 7.45
CA LEU A 177 -12.32 11.06 8.09
C LEU A 177 -11.18 10.92 7.09
N ALA A 178 -11.48 10.79 5.80
CA ALA A 178 -10.51 10.54 4.75
C ALA A 178 -10.34 11.78 3.86
N GLU A 179 -9.10 12.19 3.63
CA GLU A 179 -8.79 13.28 2.70
C GLU A 179 -8.78 12.79 1.25
N GLU A 180 -8.28 11.58 1.04
CA GLU A 180 -8.27 10.92 -0.26
C GLU A 180 -8.71 9.45 -0.10
N ILE A 181 -9.40 8.93 -1.10
CA ILE A 181 -9.91 7.55 -1.10
C ILE A 181 -9.58 6.89 -2.43
N THR A 182 -8.96 5.71 -2.36
CA THR A 182 -8.79 4.82 -3.49
C THR A 182 -9.59 3.56 -3.25
N CYS A 183 -10.47 3.19 -4.17
CA CYS A 183 -11.33 2.02 -4.04
C CYS A 183 -11.22 1.14 -5.29
N LYS A 184 -10.77 -0.10 -5.12
CA LYS A 184 -10.71 -1.12 -6.14
C LYS A 184 -11.82 -2.14 -5.92
N ARG A 185 -12.66 -2.35 -6.92
CA ARG A 185 -13.66 -3.42 -6.95
C ARG A 185 -13.02 -4.67 -7.53
N MET A 186 -13.12 -5.78 -6.80
CA MET A 186 -12.52 -7.05 -7.21
C MET A 186 -13.50 -7.85 -8.07
N GLU A 187 -13.03 -8.38 -9.19
CA GLU A 187 -13.88 -9.11 -10.14
C GLU A 187 -14.10 -10.57 -9.76
N SER A 188 -13.21 -11.14 -8.97
CA SER A 188 -13.24 -12.55 -8.57
C SER A 188 -12.82 -12.76 -7.12
N GLY A 189 -13.01 -13.96 -6.60
CA GLY A 189 -12.66 -14.35 -5.24
C GLY A 189 -13.62 -13.83 -4.18
N LYS A 190 -13.36 -14.09 -2.92
CA LYS A 190 -14.22 -13.67 -1.79
C LYS A 190 -14.13 -12.17 -1.51
N MET A 191 -12.99 -11.53 -1.76
CA MET A 191 -12.82 -10.09 -1.57
C MET A 191 -13.61 -9.32 -2.62
N LEU A 192 -14.46 -8.40 -2.18
CA LEU A 192 -15.31 -7.59 -3.02
C LEU A 192 -14.74 -6.20 -3.26
N LEU A 193 -14.23 -5.57 -2.20
CA LEU A 193 -13.64 -4.24 -2.23
C LEU A 193 -12.28 -4.25 -1.54
N ASP A 194 -11.37 -3.48 -2.12
CA ASP A 194 -10.06 -3.15 -1.57
C ASP A 194 -9.94 -1.63 -1.55
N ILE A 195 -9.96 -1.03 -0.36
CA ILE A 195 -10.09 0.41 -0.18
C ILE A 195 -8.91 0.92 0.63
N ALA A 196 -8.25 1.96 0.14
CA ALA A 196 -7.27 2.70 0.90
C ALA A 196 -7.79 4.12 1.19
N HIS A 197 -7.67 4.57 2.43
CA HIS A 197 -8.04 5.90 2.90
C HIS A 197 -6.79 6.63 3.39
N LEU A 198 -6.53 7.82 2.85
CA LEU A 198 -5.53 8.74 3.40
C LEU A 198 -6.19 9.57 4.49
N ILE A 199 -5.66 9.50 5.70
CA ILE A 199 -6.21 10.20 6.88
C ILE A 199 -5.11 10.99 7.59
N ASP A 200 -5.48 12.01 8.38
CA ASP A 200 -4.56 12.60 9.35
C ASP A 200 -4.21 11.53 10.41
N HIS A 201 -2.93 11.36 10.70
CA HIS A 201 -2.45 10.38 11.68
C HIS A 201 -3.10 10.56 13.06
N LYS A 202 -3.47 11.80 13.44
CA LYS A 202 -4.16 12.10 14.69
C LYS A 202 -5.60 11.56 14.74
N THR A 203 -6.17 11.20 13.59
CA THR A 203 -7.56 10.70 13.49
C THR A 203 -7.65 9.17 13.44
N VAL A 204 -6.54 8.46 13.60
CA VAL A 204 -6.48 6.98 13.53
C VAL A 204 -7.46 6.34 14.51
N GLU A 205 -7.46 6.74 15.77
CA GLU A 205 -8.38 6.21 16.79
C GLU A 205 -9.86 6.45 16.42
N ARG A 206 -10.18 7.66 15.96
CA ARG A 206 -11.53 7.99 15.50
C ARG A 206 -11.94 7.16 14.28
N TYR A 207 -11.00 6.88 13.39
CA TYR A 207 -11.22 5.99 12.25
C TYR A 207 -11.50 4.55 12.69
N GLN A 208 -10.73 4.01 13.64
CA GLN A 208 -10.93 2.69 14.21
C GLN A 208 -12.29 2.54 14.90
N ASN A 209 -12.71 3.55 15.65
CA ASN A 209 -14.04 3.61 16.27
C ASN A 209 -15.16 3.61 15.21
N LYS A 210 -14.98 4.37 14.12
CA LYS A 210 -15.94 4.35 12.99
C LYS A 210 -15.99 2.99 12.30
N TYR A 211 -14.84 2.34 12.13
CA TYR A 211 -14.77 0.97 11.60
C TYR A 211 -15.55 -0.01 12.48
N SER A 212 -15.36 0.03 13.80
CA SER A 212 -16.10 -0.82 14.74
C SER A 212 -17.61 -0.62 14.62
N SER A 213 -18.08 0.63 14.53
CA SER A 213 -19.49 0.91 14.30
C SER A 213 -19.98 0.36 12.96
N ALA A 214 -19.19 0.54 11.89
CA ALA A 214 -19.52 0.05 10.55
C ALA A 214 -19.65 -1.47 10.48
N THR A 215 -18.80 -2.24 11.22
CA THR A 215 -18.92 -3.71 11.29
C THR A 215 -20.21 -4.18 11.96
N HIS A 216 -20.75 -3.39 12.89
CA HIS A 216 -22.06 -3.71 13.50
C HIS A 216 -23.25 -3.37 12.59
N GLU A 217 -23.11 -2.31 11.77
CA GLU A 217 -24.16 -1.90 10.82
C GLU A 217 -24.25 -2.84 9.60
N LEU A 218 -23.12 -3.38 9.13
CA LEU A 218 -22.98 -4.14 7.89
C LEU A 218 -22.80 -5.63 8.16
N LYS A 219 -23.90 -6.30 8.48
CA LYS A 219 -23.89 -7.73 8.82
C LYS A 219 -23.72 -8.68 7.63
N ASP A 220 -23.98 -8.20 6.40
CA ASP A 220 -23.96 -9.00 5.18
C ASP A 220 -22.56 -9.09 4.52
N CYS A 221 -21.54 -8.56 5.18
CA CYS A 221 -20.16 -8.66 4.73
C CYS A 221 -19.20 -8.66 5.91
N GLN A 222 -18.04 -9.26 5.70
CA GLN A 222 -16.93 -9.20 6.64
C GLN A 222 -16.00 -8.07 6.24
N MET A 223 -15.59 -7.26 7.20
CA MET A 223 -14.63 -6.20 6.98
C MET A 223 -13.33 -6.51 7.71
N GLN A 224 -12.21 -6.20 7.08
CA GLN A 224 -10.87 -6.34 7.65
C GLN A 224 -10.17 -4.99 7.54
N LEU A 225 -9.76 -4.45 8.69
CA LEU A 225 -9.02 -3.21 8.78
C LEU A 225 -7.54 -3.50 9.01
N SER A 226 -6.67 -2.76 8.34
CA SER A 226 -5.24 -2.72 8.65
C SER A 226 -4.69 -1.30 8.51
N GLY A 227 -3.59 -1.02 9.17
CA GLY A 227 -2.94 0.29 9.28
C GLY A 227 -2.88 0.76 10.74
N PRO A 228 -2.29 1.93 11.01
CA PRO A 228 -1.81 2.90 10.03
C PRO A 228 -0.55 2.46 9.29
N TRP A 229 -0.54 2.63 7.98
CA TRP A 229 0.56 2.32 7.09
C TRP A 229 1.17 3.59 6.49
N PRO A 230 2.43 3.55 6.02
CA PRO A 230 2.93 4.54 5.08
C PRO A 230 2.00 4.67 3.87
N PRO A 231 1.84 5.86 3.28
CA PRO A 231 0.83 6.10 2.26
C PRO A 231 1.20 5.55 0.87
N TYR A 232 1.30 4.22 0.75
CA TYR A 232 1.72 3.51 -0.47
C TYR A 232 0.85 3.81 -1.70
N HIS A 233 -0.47 3.92 -1.51
CA HIS A 233 -1.43 4.15 -2.60
C HIS A 233 -1.53 5.62 -2.99
N PHE A 234 -1.05 6.52 -2.14
CA PHE A 234 -1.21 7.96 -2.29
C PHE A 234 0.07 8.70 -2.72
N VAL A 235 1.18 8.00 -2.88
CA VAL A 235 2.37 8.59 -3.52
C VAL A 235 2.05 8.80 -4.99
N HIS A 236 1.87 10.07 -5.38
CA HIS A 236 1.69 10.40 -6.79
C HIS A 236 2.96 10.01 -7.55
N ARG A 237 2.82 9.33 -8.65
CA ARG A 237 3.93 9.00 -9.56
C ARG A 237 4.00 10.06 -10.63
N ASN A 238 5.23 10.46 -11.03
CA ASN A 238 5.36 11.18 -12.28
C ASN A 238 4.83 10.27 -13.38
N SER A 239 3.70 10.62 -14.01
CA SER A 239 3.42 10.09 -15.33
C SER A 239 4.57 10.55 -16.22
N PRO A 240 5.25 9.67 -16.98
CA PRO A 240 6.12 10.16 -18.02
C PRO A 240 5.30 11.13 -18.86
N ALA A 241 5.81 12.34 -19.05
CA ALA A 241 5.18 13.31 -19.95
C ALA A 241 4.94 12.60 -21.28
N ALA A 242 3.67 12.60 -21.71
CA ALA A 242 3.26 12.05 -22.98
C ALA A 242 3.93 12.79 -24.14
#